data_7e04dbf691fc2bd2774478954b91c438
#
_entry.id   7e04dbf691fc2bd2774478954b91c438
#
_cell.length_a   1.000
_cell.length_b   1.000
_cell.length_c   1.000
_cell.angle_alpha   90.00
_cell.angle_beta   90.00
_cell.angle_gamma   90.00
#
_symmetry.space_group_name_H-M   'P 1'
#
loop_
_entity.id
_entity.type
_entity.pdbx_description
1 polymer ?
#
loop_
_entity_poly.entity_id
_entity_poly.type
_entity_poly.pdbx_seq_one_letter_code
_entity_poly.pdbx_strand_id
1 'polypeptide(L)'
;MGRLPRPTGDDLIYHAINRGNNRADVLGPDGERDMFLGDLARTKARYPFALFGYCLMSNHFHLLLKPAPGQSISRILQSLTVAHTWRHHRRQGTSGHVWQGRFRSPVVQDGDHLLVVLRYIEANPVRAAMVADPCEYTWSSHRCHGAGHADPILDSFPEWEQLGRTEPERRARWRRKVRGEQPAKELDGVRSSVRSGRPYGAEDWVEVISHRLGIVREPRRRGRPPREKMLRHRAKKLGKGESLQP
;
A
#
# COMPACT_ATOMS: atom_id res chain seq x y z
N MET A 1 -15.48 -9.64 13.88
CA MET A 1 -16.01 -8.57 13.03
C MET A 1 -15.23 -8.55 11.71
N GLY A 2 -15.91 -8.68 10.55
CA GLY A 2 -15.28 -8.57 9.25
C GLY A 2 -14.68 -7.19 9.02
N ARG A 3 -13.50 -7.12 8.37
CA ARG A 3 -12.95 -5.84 7.89
C ARG A 3 -13.87 -5.28 6.81
N LEU A 4 -14.00 -3.95 6.79
CA LEU A 4 -14.75 -3.26 5.73
C LEU A 4 -14.27 -3.70 4.33
N PRO A 5 -15.16 -3.72 3.32
CA PRO A 5 -14.78 -3.86 1.93
C PRO A 5 -13.68 -2.84 1.58
N ARG A 6 -12.80 -3.19 0.64
CA ARG A 6 -11.83 -2.22 0.17
C ARG A 6 -12.51 -1.18 -0.71
N PRO A 7 -12.10 0.08 -0.58
CA PRO A 7 -12.55 1.08 -1.52
C PRO A 7 -12.16 0.64 -2.93
N THR A 8 -13.12 0.64 -3.82
CA THR A 8 -12.90 0.42 -5.26
C THR A 8 -13.50 1.60 -5.99
N GLY A 9 -12.82 2.08 -6.99
CA GLY A 9 -13.27 3.18 -7.84
C GLY A 9 -12.27 3.37 -8.96
N ASP A 10 -12.76 3.80 -10.09
CA ASP A 10 -11.91 4.26 -11.17
C ASP A 10 -11.18 5.52 -10.72
N ASP A 11 -10.00 5.74 -11.24
CA ASP A 11 -9.15 6.91 -10.97
C ASP A 11 -8.51 7.01 -9.57
N LEU A 12 -8.61 5.99 -8.73
CA LEU A 12 -8.00 6.00 -7.41
C LEU A 12 -6.54 5.55 -7.45
N ILE A 13 -5.67 6.33 -6.81
CA ILE A 13 -4.28 5.96 -6.56
C ILE A 13 -4.20 5.27 -5.21
N TYR A 14 -3.46 4.17 -5.13
CA TYR A 14 -3.34 3.37 -3.92
C TYR A 14 -1.89 3.22 -3.47
N HIS A 15 -1.65 3.39 -2.19
CA HIS A 15 -0.43 2.94 -1.54
C HIS A 15 -0.66 1.52 -1.02
N ALA A 16 -0.28 0.53 -1.81
CA ALA A 16 -0.49 -0.88 -1.48
C ALA A 16 0.69 -1.47 -0.70
N ILE A 17 0.39 -2.19 0.40
CA ILE A 17 1.39 -2.76 1.30
C ILE A 17 0.94 -4.14 1.75
N ASN A 18 1.87 -5.09 1.76
CA ASN A 18 1.69 -6.34 2.50
C ASN A 18 2.99 -6.71 3.21
N ARG A 19 2.88 -7.51 4.28
CA ARG A 19 4.00 -7.91 5.11
C ARG A 19 3.98 -9.42 5.32
N GLY A 20 5.16 -10.01 5.42
CA GLY A 20 5.33 -11.41 5.81
C GLY A 20 4.70 -11.73 7.17
N ASN A 21 4.13 -12.93 7.28
CA ASN A 21 3.56 -13.41 8.53
C ASN A 21 4.65 -13.44 9.62
N ASN A 22 4.30 -13.02 10.83
CA ASN A 22 5.23 -12.87 11.95
C ASN A 22 6.47 -12.02 11.61
N ARG A 23 6.37 -11.10 10.64
CA ARG A 23 7.46 -10.27 10.11
C ARG A 23 8.58 -11.10 9.45
N ALA A 24 8.28 -12.32 9.02
CA ALA A 24 9.25 -13.17 8.33
C ALA A 24 9.77 -12.49 7.04
N ASP A 25 11.02 -12.75 6.71
CA ASP A 25 11.71 -12.21 5.53
C ASP A 25 11.30 -12.95 4.25
N VAL A 26 10.06 -12.75 3.84
CA VAL A 26 9.45 -13.38 2.66
C VAL A 26 9.99 -12.84 1.33
N LEU A 27 10.73 -11.76 1.38
CA LEU A 27 11.47 -11.14 0.27
C LEU A 27 12.96 -10.99 0.66
N GLY A 28 13.46 -11.83 1.58
CA GLY A 28 14.79 -11.69 2.17
C GLY A 28 15.93 -11.87 1.17
N PRO A 29 16.09 -13.02 0.52
CA PRO A 29 17.13 -13.22 -0.49
C PRO A 29 16.88 -12.39 -1.75
N ASP A 30 17.95 -11.96 -2.41
CA ASP A 30 17.87 -11.11 -3.61
C ASP A 30 17.03 -11.74 -4.72
N GLY A 31 17.20 -13.04 -4.98
CA GLY A 31 16.39 -13.76 -5.96
C GLY A 31 14.90 -13.83 -5.66
N GLU A 32 14.45 -13.67 -4.40
CA GLU A 32 13.02 -13.53 -4.08
C GLU A 32 12.46 -12.18 -4.52
N ARG A 33 13.25 -11.10 -4.38
CA ARG A 33 12.86 -9.76 -4.82
C ARG A 33 12.79 -9.68 -6.35
N ASP A 34 13.76 -10.26 -7.05
CA ASP A 34 13.77 -10.29 -8.52
C ASP A 34 12.59 -11.09 -9.07
N MET A 35 12.27 -12.23 -8.45
CA MET A 35 11.09 -12.99 -8.81
C MET A 35 9.80 -12.23 -8.52
N PHE A 36 9.74 -11.47 -7.43
CA PHE A 36 8.58 -10.64 -7.11
C PHE A 36 8.39 -9.53 -8.15
N LEU A 37 9.47 -8.88 -8.61
CA LEU A 37 9.40 -7.91 -9.73
C LEU A 37 8.93 -8.57 -11.03
N GLY A 38 9.39 -9.78 -11.32
CA GLY A 38 8.89 -10.55 -12.45
C GLY A 38 7.39 -10.90 -12.32
N ASP A 39 6.91 -11.20 -11.09
CA ASP A 39 5.47 -11.40 -10.85
C ASP A 39 4.67 -10.11 -11.00
N LEU A 40 5.24 -9.00 -10.56
CA LEU A 40 4.63 -7.68 -10.69
C LEU A 40 4.46 -7.32 -12.16
N ALA A 41 5.50 -7.54 -12.99
CA ALA A 41 5.44 -7.33 -14.44
C ALA A 41 4.36 -8.21 -15.11
N ARG A 42 4.31 -9.50 -14.78
CA ARG A 42 3.28 -10.43 -15.29
C ARG A 42 1.88 -10.03 -14.82
N THR A 43 1.76 -9.59 -13.58
CA THR A 43 0.47 -9.12 -13.04
C THR A 43 0.01 -7.86 -13.76
N LYS A 44 0.93 -6.92 -14.05
CA LYS A 44 0.64 -5.69 -14.79
C LYS A 44 0.18 -5.98 -16.23
N ALA A 45 0.80 -6.94 -16.89
CA ALA A 45 0.39 -7.37 -18.23
C ALA A 45 -1.01 -8.00 -18.24
N ARG A 46 -1.37 -8.75 -17.19
CA ARG A 46 -2.67 -9.43 -17.08
C ARG A 46 -3.81 -8.52 -16.57
N TYR A 47 -3.51 -7.65 -15.66
CA TYR A 47 -4.43 -6.71 -15.02
C TYR A 47 -3.81 -5.31 -15.09
N PRO A 48 -4.06 -4.55 -16.17
CA PRO A 48 -3.41 -3.26 -16.42
C PRO A 48 -3.57 -2.28 -15.25
N PHE A 49 -2.46 -1.65 -14.88
CA PHE A 49 -2.40 -0.55 -13.91
C PHE A 49 -1.15 0.30 -14.18
N ALA A 50 -1.19 1.57 -13.83
CA ALA A 50 0.00 2.40 -13.77
C ALA A 50 0.74 2.17 -12.45
N LEU A 51 2.06 1.97 -12.50
CA LEU A 51 2.94 1.82 -11.34
C LEU A 51 3.84 3.04 -11.25
N PHE A 52 3.62 3.87 -10.23
CA PHE A 52 4.36 5.13 -10.02
C PHE A 52 5.59 4.97 -9.14
N GLY A 53 5.66 3.90 -8.37
CA GLY A 53 6.82 3.61 -7.56
C GLY A 53 6.65 2.39 -6.68
N TYR A 54 7.78 1.86 -6.22
CA TYR A 54 7.81 0.69 -5.34
C TYR A 54 9.07 0.66 -4.45
N CYS A 55 8.99 -0.13 -3.39
CA CYS A 55 10.14 -0.55 -2.60
C CYS A 55 9.87 -1.93 -2.03
N LEU A 56 10.77 -2.89 -2.28
CA LEU A 56 10.73 -4.25 -1.76
C LEU A 56 11.71 -4.38 -0.60
N MET A 57 11.21 -4.35 0.62
CA MET A 57 12.00 -4.62 1.83
C MET A 57 12.15 -6.14 2.03
N SER A 58 12.94 -6.60 2.98
CA SER A 58 13.10 -8.04 3.23
C SER A 58 11.78 -8.73 3.63
N ASN A 59 10.95 -8.07 4.40
CA ASN A 59 9.74 -8.68 4.98
C ASN A 59 8.43 -8.01 4.54
N HIS A 60 8.45 -7.02 3.68
CA HIS A 60 7.26 -6.34 3.17
C HIS A 60 7.55 -5.59 1.88
N PHE A 61 6.50 -5.26 1.14
CA PHE A 61 6.60 -4.40 -0.03
C PHE A 61 5.70 -3.18 0.09
N HIS A 62 6.08 -2.13 -0.61
CA HIS A 62 5.27 -0.96 -0.90
C HIS A 62 5.14 -0.79 -2.41
N LEU A 63 3.91 -0.52 -2.88
CA LEU A 63 3.62 -0.16 -4.27
C LEU A 63 2.75 1.09 -4.28
N LEU A 64 3.06 2.04 -5.14
CA LEU A 64 2.22 3.20 -5.44
C LEU A 64 1.67 3.00 -6.85
N LEU A 65 0.38 2.73 -6.98
CA LEU A 65 -0.21 2.32 -8.24
C LEU A 65 -1.63 2.85 -8.44
N LYS A 66 -2.02 2.98 -9.72
CA LYS A 66 -3.37 3.33 -10.16
C LYS A 66 -3.91 2.24 -11.08
N PRO A 67 -4.94 1.46 -10.68
CA PRO A 67 -5.58 0.52 -11.58
C PRO A 67 -6.13 1.21 -12.84
N ALA A 68 -6.04 0.57 -13.99
CA ALA A 68 -6.71 1.04 -15.19
C ALA A 68 -8.24 0.96 -15.02
N PRO A 69 -9.04 1.72 -15.79
CA PRO A 69 -10.49 1.66 -15.73
C PRO A 69 -11.02 0.23 -15.78
N GLY A 70 -11.97 -0.09 -14.92
CA GLY A 70 -12.55 -1.43 -14.79
C GLY A 70 -11.65 -2.46 -14.09
N GLN A 71 -10.42 -2.10 -13.70
CA GLN A 71 -9.52 -3.00 -12.95
C GLN A 71 -9.71 -2.85 -11.44
N SER A 72 -9.50 -3.96 -10.72
CA SER A 72 -9.64 -3.99 -9.27
C SER A 72 -8.31 -4.12 -8.56
N ILE A 73 -8.00 -3.18 -7.65
CA ILE A 73 -6.84 -3.28 -6.76
C ILE A 73 -6.79 -4.62 -6.01
N SER A 74 -7.96 -5.15 -5.64
CA SER A 74 -8.05 -6.45 -4.96
C SER A 74 -7.59 -7.59 -5.84
N ARG A 75 -7.99 -7.61 -7.13
CA ARG A 75 -7.60 -8.65 -8.10
C ARG A 75 -6.12 -8.55 -8.45
N ILE A 76 -5.60 -7.34 -8.65
CA ILE A 76 -4.18 -7.08 -8.90
C ILE A 76 -3.33 -7.65 -7.76
N LEU A 77 -3.60 -7.23 -6.52
CA LEU A 77 -2.78 -7.65 -5.39
C LEU A 77 -3.00 -9.11 -4.99
N GLN A 78 -4.18 -9.66 -5.22
CA GLN A 78 -4.41 -11.09 -5.03
C GLN A 78 -3.57 -11.91 -6.02
N SER A 79 -3.58 -11.55 -7.30
CA SER A 79 -2.76 -12.23 -8.33
C SER A 79 -1.29 -12.21 -7.96
N LEU A 80 -0.76 -11.03 -7.60
CA LEU A 80 0.64 -10.85 -7.22
C LEU A 80 1.02 -11.68 -5.98
N THR A 81 0.24 -11.56 -4.91
CA THR A 81 0.59 -12.22 -3.64
C THR A 81 0.40 -13.75 -3.69
N VAL A 82 -0.56 -14.25 -4.47
CA VAL A 82 -0.74 -15.70 -4.69
C VAL A 82 0.41 -16.27 -5.51
N ALA A 83 0.83 -15.59 -6.59
CA ALA A 83 1.96 -16.02 -7.41
C ALA A 83 3.25 -16.10 -6.58
N HIS A 84 3.52 -15.07 -5.77
CA HIS A 84 4.66 -15.07 -4.87
C HIS A 84 4.56 -16.19 -3.82
N THR A 85 3.40 -16.36 -3.16
CA THR A 85 3.19 -17.42 -2.15
C THR A 85 3.51 -18.80 -2.71
N TRP A 86 3.00 -19.11 -3.90
CA TRP A 86 3.23 -20.40 -4.55
C TRP A 86 4.72 -20.65 -4.84
N ARG A 87 5.45 -19.66 -5.34
CA ARG A 87 6.88 -19.75 -5.60
C ARG A 87 7.71 -19.84 -4.33
N HIS A 88 7.38 -19.03 -3.34
CA HIS A 88 8.03 -19.06 -2.03
C HIS A 88 7.95 -20.45 -1.42
N HIS A 89 6.75 -21.05 -1.36
CA HIS A 89 6.57 -22.40 -0.82
C HIS A 89 7.32 -23.45 -1.63
N ARG A 90 7.28 -23.37 -2.97
CA ARG A 90 7.99 -24.31 -3.84
C ARG A 90 9.50 -24.25 -3.61
N ARG A 91 10.08 -23.09 -3.36
CA ARG A 91 11.52 -22.92 -3.11
C ARG A 91 11.95 -23.33 -1.70
N GLN A 92 11.13 -22.99 -0.72
CA GLN A 92 11.46 -23.20 0.70
C GLN A 92 10.99 -24.56 1.24
N GLY A 93 10.26 -25.34 0.45
CA GLY A 93 9.68 -26.60 0.93
C GLY A 93 8.66 -26.39 2.07
N THR A 94 7.95 -25.26 2.10
CA THR A 94 7.06 -24.87 3.19
C THR A 94 5.60 -24.85 2.75
N SER A 95 4.69 -24.61 3.70
CA SER A 95 3.25 -24.44 3.47
C SER A 95 2.65 -23.45 4.46
N GLY A 96 1.38 -23.03 4.26
CA GLY A 96 0.66 -22.16 5.17
C GLY A 96 0.64 -20.68 4.74
N HIS A 97 0.59 -19.76 5.72
CA HIS A 97 0.44 -18.32 5.44
C HIS A 97 1.79 -17.63 5.28
N VAL A 98 2.11 -17.19 4.06
CA VAL A 98 3.28 -16.34 3.78
C VAL A 98 3.03 -14.90 4.23
N TRP A 99 1.85 -14.37 3.96
CA TRP A 99 1.50 -12.98 4.27
C TRP A 99 0.70 -12.85 5.56
N GLN A 100 0.92 -11.76 6.32
CA GLN A 100 0.27 -11.46 7.60
C GLN A 100 -1.25 -11.19 7.47
N GLY A 101 -1.89 -11.66 6.44
CA GLY A 101 -3.30 -11.48 6.13
C GLY A 101 -3.51 -10.59 4.90
N ARG A 102 -4.67 -9.93 4.84
CA ARG A 102 -4.99 -9.09 3.69
C ARG A 102 -4.05 -7.89 3.60
N PHE A 103 -3.59 -7.54 2.40
CA PHE A 103 -2.86 -6.31 2.13
C PHE A 103 -3.62 -5.05 2.60
N ARG A 104 -2.92 -3.96 2.80
CA ARG A 104 -3.47 -2.62 3.04
C ARG A 104 -3.33 -1.80 1.77
N SER A 105 -4.31 -0.95 1.48
CA SER A 105 -4.31 -0.11 0.29
C SER A 105 -5.06 1.20 0.56
N PRO A 106 -4.54 2.09 1.42
CA PRO A 106 -5.12 3.41 1.54
C PRO A 106 -5.07 4.14 0.20
N VAL A 107 -6.12 4.92 -0.06
CA VAL A 107 -6.19 5.81 -1.22
C VAL A 107 -5.32 7.03 -0.96
N VAL A 108 -4.63 7.49 -1.99
CA VAL A 108 -3.72 8.66 -1.95
C VAL A 108 -4.27 9.72 -2.90
N GLN A 109 -4.33 10.96 -2.43
CA GLN A 109 -4.60 12.10 -3.28
C GLN A 109 -3.44 12.30 -4.25
N ASP A 110 -3.74 12.70 -5.47
CA ASP A 110 -2.77 13.16 -6.47
C ASP A 110 -2.01 14.43 -6.03
N GLY A 111 -1.21 15.00 -6.89
CA GLY A 111 -0.43 16.19 -6.62
C GLY A 111 0.68 15.95 -5.59
N ASP A 112 0.88 16.92 -4.70
CA ASP A 112 1.95 16.88 -3.70
C ASP A 112 1.84 15.68 -2.75
N HIS A 113 0.63 15.22 -2.45
CA HIS A 113 0.42 14.08 -1.56
C HIS A 113 0.94 12.77 -2.15
N LEU A 114 0.80 12.59 -3.47
CA LEU A 114 1.39 11.47 -4.19
C LEU A 114 2.92 11.49 -4.05
N LEU A 115 3.55 12.65 -4.27
CA LEU A 115 5.00 12.82 -4.13
C LEU A 115 5.48 12.58 -2.69
N VAL A 116 4.70 12.96 -1.67
CA VAL A 116 5.00 12.67 -0.26
C VAL A 116 5.00 11.16 -0.01
N VAL A 117 4.00 10.44 -0.53
CA VAL A 117 3.91 8.98 -0.36
C VAL A 117 5.02 8.28 -1.16
N LEU A 118 5.32 8.72 -2.38
CA LEU A 118 6.42 8.17 -3.18
C LEU A 118 7.76 8.35 -2.47
N ARG A 119 8.03 9.55 -1.92
CA ARG A 119 9.20 9.81 -1.06
C ARG A 119 9.26 8.88 0.13
N TYR A 120 8.14 8.70 0.82
CA TYR A 120 8.03 7.76 1.94
C TYR A 120 8.42 6.34 1.52
N ILE A 121 7.95 5.88 0.36
CA ILE A 121 8.26 4.55 -0.18
C ILE A 121 9.75 4.42 -0.50
N GLU A 122 10.31 5.35 -1.24
CA GLU A 122 11.68 5.26 -1.73
C GLU A 122 12.75 5.50 -0.65
N ALA A 123 12.42 6.24 0.41
CA ALA A 123 13.31 6.44 1.55
C ALA A 123 13.24 5.30 2.59
N ASN A 124 12.40 4.26 2.39
CA ASN A 124 12.28 3.16 3.35
C ASN A 124 13.61 2.46 3.66
N PRO A 125 14.48 2.12 2.68
CA PRO A 125 15.73 1.41 2.96
C PRO A 125 16.69 2.24 3.82
N VAL A 126 16.75 3.55 3.62
CA VAL A 126 17.57 4.47 4.43
C VAL A 126 17.01 4.55 5.86
N ARG A 127 15.68 4.72 6.00
CA ARG A 127 15.03 4.72 7.33
C ARG A 127 15.17 3.40 8.09
N ALA A 128 15.38 2.31 7.37
CA ALA A 128 15.64 0.99 7.95
C ALA A 128 17.14 0.72 8.17
N ALA A 129 18.02 1.71 7.91
CA ALA A 129 19.47 1.60 8.00
C ALA A 129 20.07 0.45 7.15
N MET A 130 19.41 0.09 6.03
CA MET A 130 19.90 -0.93 5.10
C MET A 130 20.96 -0.38 4.13
N VAL A 131 20.84 0.90 3.77
CA VAL A 131 21.76 1.65 2.90
C VAL A 131 21.88 3.08 3.42
N ALA A 132 22.99 3.75 3.10
CA ALA A 132 23.19 5.17 3.42
C ALA A 132 22.53 6.09 2.39
N ASP A 133 22.53 5.70 1.13
CA ASP A 133 21.91 6.44 0.03
C ASP A 133 20.79 5.61 -0.62
N PRO A 134 19.61 6.20 -0.86
CA PRO A 134 18.50 5.49 -1.51
C PRO A 134 18.87 4.94 -2.91
N CYS A 135 19.82 5.56 -3.61
CA CYS A 135 20.29 5.08 -4.91
C CYS A 135 21.03 3.73 -4.85
N GLU A 136 21.55 3.36 -3.69
CA GLU A 136 22.27 2.10 -3.47
C GLU A 136 21.32 0.90 -3.34
N TYR A 137 20.04 1.15 -3.06
CA TYR A 137 19.08 0.07 -2.86
C TYR A 137 18.48 -0.42 -4.17
N THR A 138 18.84 -1.63 -4.56
CA THR A 138 18.52 -2.22 -5.87
C THR A 138 17.02 -2.38 -6.10
N TRP A 139 16.25 -2.76 -5.10
CA TRP A 139 14.83 -3.11 -5.22
C TRP A 139 13.90 -1.96 -4.85
N SER A 140 14.20 -0.76 -5.37
CA SER A 140 13.40 0.43 -5.22
C SER A 140 13.32 1.20 -6.53
N SER A 141 12.16 1.77 -6.83
CA SER A 141 11.97 2.71 -7.95
C SER A 141 12.90 3.92 -7.89
N HIS A 142 13.52 4.19 -6.74
CA HIS A 142 14.48 5.28 -6.61
C HIS A 142 15.69 5.13 -7.54
N ARG A 143 16.08 3.91 -7.90
CA ARG A 143 17.12 3.70 -8.92
C ARG A 143 16.75 4.30 -10.28
N CYS A 144 15.48 4.27 -10.66
CA CYS A 144 14.98 4.96 -11.84
C CYS A 144 14.85 6.46 -11.59
N HIS A 145 14.07 6.85 -10.59
CA HIS A 145 13.73 8.25 -10.33
C HIS A 145 14.93 9.10 -9.86
N GLY A 146 15.81 8.52 -9.06
CA GLY A 146 16.97 9.23 -8.50
C GLY A 146 18.27 9.02 -9.29
N ALA A 147 18.57 7.78 -9.70
CA ALA A 147 19.82 7.43 -10.33
C ALA A 147 19.73 7.29 -11.87
N GLY A 148 18.52 7.16 -12.43
CA GLY A 148 18.30 7.13 -13.88
C GLY A 148 18.49 5.78 -14.54
N HIS A 149 18.47 4.68 -13.78
CA HIS A 149 18.44 3.36 -14.35
C HIS A 149 17.07 3.10 -15.00
N ALA A 150 17.06 2.49 -16.18
CA ALA A 150 15.81 2.11 -16.83
C ALA A 150 15.05 1.08 -16.00
N ASP A 151 13.76 1.30 -15.83
CA ASP A 151 12.84 0.37 -15.17
C ASP A 151 11.54 0.26 -16.00
N PRO A 152 11.40 -0.79 -16.81
CA PRO A 152 10.31 -0.91 -17.78
C PRO A 152 8.93 -1.17 -17.13
N ILE A 153 8.89 -1.46 -15.83
CA ILE A 153 7.60 -1.67 -15.14
C ILE A 153 7.01 -0.36 -14.61
N LEU A 154 7.81 0.72 -14.52
CA LEU A 154 7.34 2.02 -14.05
C LEU A 154 6.65 2.79 -15.17
N ASP A 155 5.65 3.56 -14.80
CA ASP A 155 4.94 4.49 -15.68
C ASP A 155 5.22 5.93 -15.25
N SER A 156 5.26 6.85 -16.22
CA SER A 156 5.31 8.27 -15.94
C SER A 156 3.97 8.77 -15.40
N PHE A 157 4.00 9.89 -14.69
CA PHE A 157 2.83 10.52 -14.10
C PHE A 157 3.01 12.05 -14.06
N PRO A 158 1.91 12.82 -14.06
CA PRO A 158 1.96 14.28 -14.20
C PRO A 158 2.85 14.98 -13.19
N GLU A 159 2.83 14.57 -11.93
CA GLU A 159 3.62 15.17 -10.85
C GLU A 159 5.12 14.94 -11.05
N TRP A 160 5.52 13.83 -11.65
CA TRP A 160 6.92 13.58 -12.03
C TRP A 160 7.37 14.55 -13.12
N GLU A 161 6.54 14.75 -14.15
CA GLU A 161 6.85 15.66 -15.26
C GLU A 161 6.97 17.12 -14.80
N GLN A 162 6.23 17.51 -13.79
CA GLN A 162 6.25 18.86 -13.20
C GLN A 162 7.48 19.12 -12.32
N LEU A 163 8.24 18.11 -11.92
CA LEU A 163 9.44 18.31 -11.10
C LEU A 163 10.56 19.05 -11.83
N GLY A 164 10.57 19.09 -13.16
CA GLY A 164 11.59 19.79 -13.94
C GLY A 164 11.33 19.69 -15.43
N ARG A 165 11.94 20.59 -16.18
CA ARG A 165 11.79 20.66 -17.65
C ARG A 165 12.46 19.48 -18.36
N THR A 166 13.56 19.01 -17.82
CA THR A 166 14.33 17.90 -18.36
C THR A 166 14.39 16.74 -17.35
N GLU A 167 14.60 15.53 -17.86
CA GLU A 167 14.72 14.37 -17.00
C GLU A 167 15.89 14.44 -15.99
N PRO A 168 17.10 14.93 -16.37
CA PRO A 168 18.17 15.17 -15.41
C PRO A 168 17.79 16.15 -14.28
N GLU A 169 17.02 17.21 -14.58
CA GLU A 169 16.53 18.13 -13.57
C GLU A 169 15.53 17.46 -12.61
N ARG A 170 14.58 16.70 -13.16
CA ARG A 170 13.61 15.93 -12.36
C ARG A 170 14.32 14.99 -11.39
N ARG A 171 15.27 14.21 -11.91
CA ARG A 171 16.09 13.27 -11.12
C ARG A 171 16.92 14.00 -10.03
N ALA A 172 17.55 15.11 -10.35
CA ALA A 172 18.36 15.86 -9.39
C ALA A 172 17.49 16.43 -8.26
N ARG A 173 16.33 17.01 -8.58
CA ARG A 173 15.36 17.52 -7.59
C ARG A 173 14.79 16.40 -6.73
N TRP A 174 14.43 15.30 -7.35
CA TRP A 174 13.86 14.15 -6.64
C TRP A 174 14.87 13.50 -5.70
N ARG A 175 16.09 13.25 -6.15
CA ARG A 175 17.19 12.72 -5.33
C ARG A 175 17.43 13.58 -4.10
N ARG A 176 17.48 14.90 -4.26
CA ARG A 176 17.62 15.84 -3.14
C ARG A 176 16.44 15.73 -2.17
N LYS A 177 15.22 15.61 -2.69
CA LYS A 177 14.00 15.48 -1.88
C LYS A 177 14.00 14.17 -1.08
N VAL A 178 14.39 13.05 -1.66
CA VAL A 178 14.39 11.74 -0.99
C VAL A 178 15.52 11.61 0.03
N ARG A 179 16.71 12.16 -0.27
CA ARG A 179 17.85 12.19 0.66
C ARG A 179 17.61 13.10 1.88
N GLY A 180 16.86 14.17 1.71
CA GLY A 180 16.55 15.08 2.80
C GLY A 180 15.71 14.43 3.88
N GLU A 181 15.65 15.02 5.07
CA GLU A 181 14.76 14.57 6.13
C GLU A 181 13.30 14.82 5.75
N GLN A 182 12.47 13.79 5.85
CA GLN A 182 11.04 13.93 5.61
C GLN A 182 10.37 14.50 6.88
N PRO A 183 9.56 15.57 6.78
CA PRO A 183 8.89 16.17 7.92
C PRO A 183 8.11 15.15 8.74
N ALA A 184 8.20 15.23 10.07
CA ALA A 184 7.53 14.30 10.98
C ALA A 184 6.02 14.23 10.72
N LYS A 185 5.38 15.37 10.43
CA LYS A 185 3.95 15.44 10.09
C LYS A 185 3.60 14.59 8.87
N GLU A 186 4.42 14.62 7.81
CA GLU A 186 4.23 13.79 6.63
C GLU A 186 4.39 12.31 6.95
N LEU A 187 5.47 11.94 7.66
CA LEU A 187 5.75 10.56 8.06
C LEU A 187 4.62 9.98 8.90
N ASP A 188 4.16 10.72 9.89
CA ASP A 188 3.10 10.27 10.78
C ASP A 188 1.75 10.19 10.06
N GLY A 189 1.48 11.12 9.15
CA GLY A 189 0.31 11.09 8.28
C GLY A 189 0.27 9.83 7.42
N VAL A 190 1.35 9.53 6.68
CA VAL A 190 1.44 8.31 5.85
C VAL A 190 1.35 7.05 6.71
N ARG A 191 2.06 6.97 7.83
CA ARG A 191 2.01 5.83 8.76
C ARG A 191 0.61 5.62 9.34
N SER A 192 -0.07 6.71 9.70
CA SER A 192 -1.44 6.68 10.21
C SER A 192 -2.41 6.17 9.15
N SER A 193 -2.31 6.66 7.92
CA SER A 193 -3.09 6.20 6.77
C SER A 193 -2.91 4.69 6.55
N VAL A 194 -1.67 4.22 6.52
CA VAL A 194 -1.36 2.78 6.39
C VAL A 194 -1.96 1.96 7.54
N ARG A 195 -1.88 2.44 8.79
CA ARG A 195 -2.40 1.72 9.97
C ARG A 195 -3.92 1.64 9.98
N SER A 196 -4.57 2.76 9.68
CA SER A 196 -6.03 2.89 9.74
C SER A 196 -6.75 2.42 8.48
N GLY A 197 -6.07 2.46 7.31
CA GLY A 197 -6.67 2.28 6.00
C GLY A 197 -7.41 3.53 5.49
N ARG A 198 -7.25 4.67 6.16
CA ARG A 198 -7.84 5.95 5.76
C ARG A 198 -7.11 6.53 4.54
N PRO A 199 -7.79 7.30 3.69
CA PRO A 199 -7.16 8.05 2.62
C PRO A 199 -6.06 8.98 3.16
N TYR A 200 -5.06 9.28 2.32
CA TYR A 200 -4.00 10.25 2.59
C TYR A 200 -4.11 11.41 1.60
N GLY A 201 -4.29 12.62 2.10
CA GLY A 201 -4.50 13.81 1.30
C GLY A 201 -4.82 15.03 2.17
N ALA A 202 -5.24 16.13 1.55
CA ALA A 202 -5.78 17.30 2.22
C ALA A 202 -7.06 16.92 2.99
N GLU A 203 -7.35 17.63 4.07
CA GLU A 203 -8.40 17.25 5.02
C GLU A 203 -9.80 17.26 4.36
N ASP A 204 -10.11 18.27 3.57
CA ASP A 204 -11.32 18.40 2.78
C ASP A 204 -11.47 17.27 1.76
N TRP A 205 -10.40 16.97 1.02
CA TRP A 205 -10.39 15.85 0.08
C TRP A 205 -10.58 14.50 0.80
N VAL A 206 -9.91 14.29 1.92
CA VAL A 206 -10.06 13.07 2.73
C VAL A 206 -11.50 12.90 3.21
N GLU A 207 -12.19 13.98 3.56
CA GLU A 207 -13.60 13.93 3.94
C GLU A 207 -14.49 13.51 2.77
N VAL A 208 -14.36 14.16 1.62
CA VAL A 208 -15.13 13.88 0.41
C VAL A 208 -14.91 12.43 -0.05
N ILE A 209 -13.65 12.01 -0.18
CA ILE A 209 -13.33 10.66 -0.65
C ILE A 209 -13.76 9.58 0.35
N SER A 210 -13.65 9.84 1.65
CA SER A 210 -14.11 8.90 2.68
C SER A 210 -15.62 8.70 2.65
N HIS A 211 -16.37 9.76 2.41
CA HIS A 211 -17.82 9.69 2.22
C HIS A 211 -18.17 8.89 0.95
N ARG A 212 -17.55 9.24 -0.20
CA ARG A 212 -17.72 8.54 -1.48
C ARG A 212 -17.43 7.04 -1.39
N LEU A 213 -16.44 6.65 -0.62
CA LEU A 213 -15.99 5.26 -0.48
C LEU A 213 -16.64 4.52 0.70
N GLY A 214 -17.54 5.16 1.44
CA GLY A 214 -18.19 4.56 2.61
C GLY A 214 -17.20 4.21 3.74
N ILE A 215 -16.08 4.93 3.84
CA ILE A 215 -15.07 4.74 4.89
C ILE A 215 -15.54 5.46 6.14
N VAL A 216 -15.89 4.72 7.20
CA VAL A 216 -16.33 5.31 8.47
C VAL A 216 -15.19 6.11 9.09
N ARG A 217 -15.46 7.39 9.39
CA ARG A 217 -14.48 8.39 9.89
C ARG A 217 -13.92 8.04 11.27
N GLU A 218 -14.69 7.38 12.13
CA GLU A 218 -14.24 7.05 13.48
C GLU A 218 -13.56 5.67 13.57
N PRO A 219 -12.33 5.60 14.12
CA PRO A 219 -11.72 4.34 14.44
C PRO A 219 -12.56 3.65 15.52
N ARG A 220 -13.18 2.54 15.19
CA ARG A 220 -13.82 1.70 16.21
C ARG A 220 -12.77 1.32 17.26
N ARG A 221 -13.04 1.61 18.54
CA ARG A 221 -12.17 1.20 19.64
C ARG A 221 -11.86 -0.29 19.54
N ARG A 222 -10.58 -0.64 19.54
CA ARG A 222 -10.14 -2.03 19.58
C ARG A 222 -10.48 -2.58 20.96
N GLY A 223 -11.11 -3.75 20.99
CA GLY A 223 -11.40 -4.46 22.22
C GLY A 223 -12.78 -5.12 22.22
N ARG A 224 -12.98 -6.01 23.18
CA ARG A 224 -14.29 -6.60 23.46
C ARG A 224 -15.22 -5.48 23.95
N PRO A 225 -16.47 -5.34 23.41
CA PRO A 225 -17.39 -4.35 23.93
C PRO A 225 -17.56 -4.52 25.44
N PRO A 226 -17.71 -3.43 26.21
CA PRO A 226 -18.03 -3.52 27.65
C PRO A 226 -19.21 -4.44 27.88
N ARG A 227 -19.16 -5.23 28.95
CA ARG A 227 -20.16 -6.27 29.29
C ARG A 227 -21.59 -5.76 29.27
N GLU A 228 -21.81 -4.51 29.67
CA GLU A 228 -23.11 -3.83 29.63
C GLU A 228 -23.71 -3.66 28.21
N LYS A 229 -22.88 -3.36 27.18
CA LYS A 229 -23.37 -3.27 25.80
C LYS A 229 -23.76 -4.63 25.22
N MET A 230 -23.11 -5.71 25.67
CA MET A 230 -23.50 -7.08 25.27
C MET A 230 -24.83 -7.50 25.89
N LEU A 231 -25.11 -7.12 27.12
CA LEU A 231 -26.39 -7.43 27.78
C LEU A 231 -27.55 -6.69 27.12
N ARG A 232 -27.38 -5.41 26.76
CA ARG A 232 -28.42 -4.66 26.01
C ARG A 232 -28.68 -5.21 24.61
N HIS A 233 -27.66 -5.77 23.93
CA HIS A 233 -27.84 -6.38 22.60
C HIS A 233 -28.53 -7.76 22.69
N ARG A 234 -28.26 -8.52 23.77
CA ARG A 234 -28.96 -9.78 24.06
C ARG A 234 -30.40 -9.56 24.44
N ALA A 235 -30.68 -8.55 25.29
CA ALA A 235 -32.05 -8.17 25.66
C ALA A 235 -32.88 -7.70 24.46
N LYS A 236 -32.30 -6.92 23.52
CA LYS A 236 -32.99 -6.53 22.27
C LYS A 236 -33.24 -7.67 21.30
N LYS A 237 -32.45 -8.75 21.35
CA LYS A 237 -32.70 -9.96 20.52
C LYS A 237 -33.75 -10.87 21.14
N LEU A 238 -33.85 -10.95 22.47
CA LEU A 238 -34.86 -11.74 23.18
C LEU A 238 -36.21 -11.06 23.17
N GLY A 239 -36.29 -9.72 23.12
CA GLY A 239 -37.56 -9.00 23.05
C GLY A 239 -38.18 -8.88 21.65
N LYS A 240 -37.58 -9.50 20.62
CA LYS A 240 -38.16 -9.57 19.25
C LYS A 240 -38.65 -10.96 18.81
N GLY A 241 -38.67 -11.90 19.73
CA GLY A 241 -39.20 -13.24 19.48
C GLY A 241 -40.16 -13.60 20.59
N GLU A 242 -41.46 -13.34 20.34
CA GLU A 242 -42.58 -14.06 20.89
C GLU A 242 -43.85 -13.20 20.75
N SER A 243 -44.50 -13.35 19.62
CA SER A 243 -45.97 -13.27 19.54
C SER A 243 -46.40 -14.48 18.73
N LEU A 244 -46.47 -15.62 19.38
CA LEU A 244 -47.36 -16.70 18.95
C LEU A 244 -48.65 -16.47 19.69
N GLN A 245 -49.69 -16.07 18.98
CA GLN A 245 -51.09 -16.08 19.41
C GLN A 245 -51.66 -17.47 19.27
N PRO A 246 -52.77 -17.72 19.99
CA PRO A 246 -53.26 -19.02 20.39
C PRO A 246 -53.88 -19.85 19.30
#